data_087df2084cdaac8d31164328ec546585
#
_entry.id   087df2084cdaac8d31164328ec546585
#
_cell.length_a   1.000
_cell.length_b   1.000
_cell.length_c   1.000
_cell.angle_alpha   90.00
_cell.angle_beta   90.00
_cell.angle_gamma   90.00
#
_symmetry.space_group_name_H-M   'P 1'
#
loop_
_entity.id
_entity.type
_entity.pdbx_description
1 polymer ?
#
loop_
_entity_poly.entity_id
_entity_poly.type
_entity_poly.pdbx_seq_one_letter_code
_entity_poly.pdbx_strand_id
1 'polypeptide(L)'
;MVKITVVPISHRGVELEVNENDTIGEVKEKFFQKTYSRGLGVWRIMGVVLRNERTIADYEIKDGDEIVATSSSRGGEVGSMAKMLADPEKKGPVKWKTTYDGPDYLIVRKGINLFGNCQNKNCIAYKKEVCHPFGIGTFDLIQDLNSKSNKCPKCPACEYLLLELETCGFMKCKYHYVGKKIENDKIKTLDYSNIISDDHILDYFEAGSNGKNKSLFVELKITASNL
;
A
#
# COMPACT_ATOMS: atom_id res chain seq x y z
N MET A 1 -7.87 32.28 13.23
CA MET A 1 -7.43 30.92 13.67
C MET A 1 -8.31 29.91 12.98
N VAL A 2 -7.73 28.87 12.47
CA VAL A 2 -8.37 27.81 11.68
C VAL A 2 -8.16 26.50 12.42
N LYS A 3 -9.19 25.67 12.55
CA LYS A 3 -9.08 24.31 13.10
C LYS A 3 -8.92 23.33 11.96
N ILE A 4 -7.83 22.61 11.95
CA ILE A 4 -7.54 21.60 10.95
C ILE A 4 -7.37 20.23 11.60
N THR A 5 -7.66 19.17 10.87
CA THR A 5 -7.38 17.80 11.32
C THR A 5 -6.21 17.24 10.55
N VAL A 6 -5.09 16.97 11.22
CA VAL A 6 -3.99 16.24 10.64
C VAL A 6 -4.21 14.75 10.85
N VAL A 7 -4.35 14.02 9.75
CA VAL A 7 -4.60 12.57 9.75
C VAL A 7 -3.31 11.84 9.40
N PRO A 8 -2.56 11.35 10.39
CA PRO A 8 -1.43 10.47 10.14
C PRO A 8 -1.94 9.12 9.63
N ILE A 9 -1.23 8.53 8.70
CA ILE A 9 -1.59 7.26 8.07
C ILE A 9 -1.84 6.11 9.07
N SER A 10 -1.20 6.15 10.24
CA SER A 10 -1.25 5.06 11.23
C SER A 10 -1.97 5.39 12.53
N HIS A 11 -2.56 6.58 12.66
CA HIS A 11 -3.13 7.05 13.92
C HIS A 11 -4.46 7.78 13.68
N ARG A 12 -5.23 8.00 14.76
CA ARG A 12 -6.42 8.85 14.71
C ARG A 12 -6.02 10.27 14.32
N GLY A 13 -6.90 10.96 13.59
CA GLY A 13 -6.74 12.36 13.26
C GLY A 13 -6.50 13.22 14.51
N VAL A 14 -5.62 14.17 14.41
CA VAL A 14 -5.25 15.11 15.49
C VAL A 14 -5.71 16.50 15.09
N GLU A 15 -6.63 17.08 15.84
CA GLU A 15 -7.07 18.45 15.62
C GLU A 15 -5.98 19.43 16.08
N LEU A 16 -5.69 20.43 15.26
CA LEU A 16 -4.76 21.53 15.54
C LEU A 16 -5.46 22.86 15.31
N GLU A 17 -5.17 23.81 16.18
CA GLU A 17 -5.49 25.22 15.96
C GLU A 17 -4.27 25.93 15.38
N VAL A 18 -4.45 26.53 14.21
CA VAL A 18 -3.38 27.17 13.44
C VAL A 18 -3.81 28.57 12.99
N ASN A 19 -2.85 29.44 12.74
CA ASN A 19 -3.13 30.74 12.14
C ASN A 19 -2.97 30.65 10.63
N GLU A 20 -3.68 31.46 9.87
CA GLU A 20 -3.58 31.53 8.42
C GLU A 20 -2.16 31.84 7.93
N ASN A 21 -1.41 32.61 8.72
CA ASN A 21 -0.02 32.98 8.45
C ASN A 21 1.01 31.93 8.92
N ASP A 22 0.58 30.89 9.64
CA ASP A 22 1.51 29.82 10.03
C ASP A 22 2.01 29.11 8.78
N THR A 23 3.31 28.92 8.68
CA THR A 23 3.90 28.07 7.64
C THR A 23 3.58 26.59 7.90
N ILE A 24 3.56 25.80 6.87
CA ILE A 24 3.38 24.34 7.01
C ILE A 24 4.47 23.72 7.90
N GLY A 25 5.68 24.28 7.88
CA GLY A 25 6.76 23.89 8.80
C GLY A 25 6.40 24.10 10.27
N GLU A 26 5.84 25.24 10.61
CA GLU A 26 5.38 25.56 11.98
C GLU A 26 4.19 24.68 12.39
N VAL A 27 3.28 24.41 11.47
CA VAL A 27 2.15 23.49 11.73
C VAL A 27 2.64 22.07 12.01
N LYS A 28 3.66 21.60 11.28
CA LYS A 28 4.32 20.31 11.55
C LYS A 28 4.97 20.27 12.93
N GLU A 29 5.59 21.35 13.36
CA GLU A 29 6.18 21.44 14.69
C GLU A 29 5.10 21.43 15.79
N LYS A 30 4.00 22.16 15.62
CA LYS A 30 2.84 22.11 16.53
C LYS A 30 2.27 20.68 16.62
N PHE A 31 2.14 20.00 15.49
CA PHE A 31 1.71 18.59 15.45
C PHE A 31 2.69 17.70 16.22
N PHE A 32 4.00 17.87 16.01
CA PHE A 32 5.03 17.13 16.72
C PHE A 32 4.96 17.33 18.23
N GLN A 33 4.83 18.57 18.69
CA GLN A 33 4.71 18.88 20.13
C GLN A 33 3.49 18.24 20.76
N LYS A 34 2.38 18.11 20.01
CA LYS A 34 1.15 17.48 20.50
C LYS A 34 1.19 15.95 20.48
N THR A 35 1.92 15.34 19.56
CA THR A 35 1.88 13.89 19.31
C THR A 35 3.19 13.16 19.61
N TYR A 36 4.29 13.90 19.80
CA TYR A 36 5.67 13.37 19.89
C TYR A 36 6.09 12.50 18.68
N SER A 37 5.37 12.62 17.57
CA SER A 37 5.60 11.83 16.34
C SER A 37 6.49 12.57 15.36
N ARG A 38 7.79 12.26 15.36
CA ARG A 38 8.75 12.74 14.34
C ARG A 38 8.68 11.86 13.09
N GLY A 39 8.85 12.48 11.93
CA GLY A 39 9.04 11.73 10.67
C GLY A 39 7.85 11.69 9.72
N LEU A 40 6.79 12.46 9.97
CA LEU A 40 5.75 12.67 8.98
C LEU A 40 6.25 13.67 7.92
N GLY A 41 6.89 13.16 6.86
CA GLY A 41 7.65 14.00 5.92
C GLY A 41 6.81 14.72 4.87
N VAL A 42 5.84 14.06 4.28
CA VAL A 42 5.02 14.64 3.20
C VAL A 42 3.59 14.80 3.67
N TRP A 43 3.14 16.05 3.69
CA TRP A 43 1.77 16.42 3.99
C TRP A 43 1.02 16.80 2.72
N ARG A 44 -0.24 16.41 2.59
CA ARG A 44 -1.09 16.70 1.43
C ARG A 44 -2.47 17.14 1.88
N ILE A 45 -3.03 18.07 1.10
CA ILE A 45 -4.45 18.42 1.13
C ILE A 45 -4.99 18.33 -0.30
N MET A 46 -6.09 17.63 -0.50
CA MET A 46 -6.71 17.46 -1.84
C MET A 46 -5.69 17.08 -2.94
N GLY A 47 -4.73 16.18 -2.61
CA GLY A 47 -3.67 15.72 -3.53
C GLY A 47 -2.47 16.65 -3.66
N VAL A 48 -2.57 17.89 -3.22
CA VAL A 48 -1.49 18.88 -3.29
C VAL A 48 -0.49 18.66 -2.18
N VAL A 49 0.80 18.54 -2.54
CA VAL A 49 1.90 18.42 -1.56
C VAL A 49 2.13 19.78 -0.89
N LEU A 50 2.07 19.81 0.44
CA LEU A 50 2.32 21.00 1.22
C LEU A 50 3.83 21.20 1.44
N ARG A 51 4.36 22.35 1.00
CA ARG A 51 5.77 22.73 1.17
C ARG A 51 5.92 23.51 2.47
N ASN A 52 7.00 23.23 3.20
CA ASN A 52 7.22 23.79 4.54
C ASN A 52 7.26 25.32 4.59
N GLU A 53 7.71 25.94 3.51
CA GLU A 53 7.93 27.39 3.39
C GLU A 53 6.65 28.17 3.08
N ARG A 54 5.59 27.48 2.70
CA ARG A 54 4.29 28.08 2.39
C ARG A 54 3.38 28.12 3.60
N THR A 55 2.46 29.07 3.62
CA THR A 55 1.50 29.28 4.72
C THR A 55 0.21 28.49 4.53
N ILE A 56 -0.60 28.42 5.58
CA ILE A 56 -1.98 27.90 5.55
C ILE A 56 -2.81 28.71 4.53
N ALA A 57 -2.66 30.03 4.49
CA ALA A 57 -3.35 30.90 3.53
C ALA A 57 -2.94 30.65 2.07
N ASP A 58 -1.66 30.36 1.80
CA ASP A 58 -1.17 30.06 0.43
C ASP A 58 -1.84 28.81 -0.18
N TYR A 59 -2.36 27.93 0.63
CA TYR A 59 -3.06 26.70 0.22
C TYR A 59 -4.58 26.81 0.38
N GLU A 60 -5.09 27.99 0.76
CA GLU A 60 -6.51 28.26 1.02
C GLU A 60 -7.16 27.26 2.01
N ILE A 61 -6.37 26.77 2.98
CA ILE A 61 -6.80 25.82 4.00
C ILE A 61 -7.79 26.48 4.94
N LYS A 62 -8.96 25.84 5.12
CA LYS A 62 -10.10 26.37 5.87
C LYS A 62 -10.38 25.58 7.13
N ASP A 63 -11.26 26.13 7.95
CA ASP A 63 -11.77 25.47 9.15
C ASP A 63 -12.45 24.15 8.81
N GLY A 64 -12.06 23.07 9.49
CA GLY A 64 -12.53 21.71 9.26
C GLY A 64 -11.79 20.91 8.19
N ASP A 65 -10.81 21.51 7.51
CA ASP A 65 -10.03 20.77 6.49
C ASP A 65 -9.15 19.68 7.10
N GLU A 66 -9.01 18.59 6.32
CA GLU A 66 -8.16 17.44 6.69
C GLU A 66 -6.86 17.44 5.88
N ILE A 67 -5.73 17.41 6.60
CA ILE A 67 -4.40 17.25 6.02
C ILE A 67 -3.92 15.81 6.23
N VAL A 68 -3.66 15.08 5.15
CA VAL A 68 -3.10 13.73 5.20
C VAL A 68 -1.58 13.82 5.36
N ALA A 69 -1.07 13.31 6.48
CA ALA A 69 0.36 13.29 6.77
C ALA A 69 0.95 11.90 6.50
N THR A 70 1.89 11.83 5.54
CA THR A 70 2.59 10.59 5.18
C THR A 70 4.05 10.66 5.62
N SER A 71 4.66 9.52 5.96
CA SER A 71 6.10 9.48 6.18
C SER A 71 6.84 9.65 4.85
N SER A 72 7.84 10.54 4.78
CA SER A 72 8.79 10.56 3.66
C SER A 72 10.03 9.81 4.06
N SER A 73 10.33 8.73 3.36
CA SER A 73 11.65 8.12 3.45
C SER A 73 12.59 8.77 2.42
N ARG A 74 13.38 9.77 2.88
CA ARG A 74 14.68 10.03 2.24
C ARG A 74 15.72 9.24 3.03
N GLY A 75 16.23 8.15 2.42
CA GLY A 75 17.46 7.48 2.77
C GLY A 75 17.61 7.10 4.24
N GLY A 76 17.11 5.95 4.65
CA GLY A 76 17.28 5.34 5.97
C GLY A 76 16.03 4.59 6.38
N GLU A 77 16.02 3.33 6.20
CA GLU A 77 15.24 2.24 6.80
C GLU A 77 14.05 2.57 7.73
N VAL A 78 13.05 3.29 7.22
CA VAL A 78 11.69 3.15 7.74
C VAL A 78 10.82 2.89 6.52
N GLY A 79 10.32 1.67 6.40
CA GLY A 79 9.48 1.28 5.28
C GLY A 79 8.37 2.30 5.05
N SER A 80 8.13 2.68 3.81
CA SER A 80 7.01 3.53 3.43
C SER A 80 5.74 2.97 4.10
N MET A 81 5.10 3.79 4.94
CA MET A 81 3.90 3.38 5.67
C MET A 81 2.66 3.23 4.78
N ALA A 82 2.82 3.39 3.48
CA ALA A 82 1.77 3.18 2.50
C ALA A 82 2.32 2.47 1.27
N LYS A 83 1.60 1.51 0.74
CA LYS A 83 2.00 0.68 -0.39
C LYS A 83 0.92 0.66 -1.47
N MET A 84 1.37 0.66 -2.72
CA MET A 84 0.48 0.50 -3.87
C MET A 84 0.24 -0.99 -4.13
N LEU A 85 -1.02 -1.37 -4.34
CA LEU A 85 -1.40 -2.71 -4.75
C LEU A 85 -2.69 -2.66 -5.58
N ALA A 86 -2.93 -3.66 -6.44
CA ALA A 86 -4.19 -3.81 -7.14
C ALA A 86 -5.36 -3.86 -6.15
N ASP A 87 -6.41 -3.07 -6.47
CA ASP A 87 -7.55 -2.86 -5.59
C ASP A 87 -8.75 -3.66 -6.07
N PRO A 88 -9.25 -4.62 -5.28
CA PRO A 88 -10.38 -5.45 -5.68
C PRO A 88 -11.69 -4.69 -5.91
N GLU A 89 -11.86 -3.50 -5.31
CA GLU A 89 -13.05 -2.66 -5.53
C GLU A 89 -12.99 -1.83 -6.81
N LYS A 90 -11.78 -1.53 -7.31
CA LYS A 90 -11.61 -0.83 -8.60
C LYS A 90 -11.87 -1.74 -9.79
N LYS A 91 -11.40 -2.96 -9.68
CA LYS A 91 -11.64 -4.01 -10.67
C LYS A 91 -11.65 -5.37 -9.96
N GLY A 92 -12.75 -6.10 -10.07
CA GLY A 92 -12.86 -7.46 -9.58
C GLY A 92 -11.83 -8.41 -10.20
N PRO A 93 -11.70 -9.62 -9.68
CA PRO A 93 -10.69 -10.56 -10.16
C PRO A 93 -10.99 -11.03 -11.60
N VAL A 94 -9.92 -11.20 -12.36
CA VAL A 94 -9.94 -11.92 -13.64
C VAL A 94 -9.55 -13.37 -13.37
N LYS A 95 -10.28 -14.29 -13.96
CA LYS A 95 -10.02 -15.72 -13.80
C LYS A 95 -9.02 -16.19 -14.85
N TRP A 96 -7.83 -16.54 -14.41
CA TRP A 96 -6.78 -17.06 -15.27
C TRP A 96 -6.68 -18.58 -15.11
N LYS A 97 -6.69 -19.30 -16.23
CA LYS A 97 -6.36 -20.72 -16.21
C LYS A 97 -4.87 -20.90 -15.99
N THR A 98 -4.51 -21.70 -15.00
CA THR A 98 -3.12 -22.07 -14.77
C THR A 98 -2.68 -23.15 -15.78
N THR A 99 -1.47 -23.02 -16.30
CA THR A 99 -0.82 -24.00 -17.19
C THR A 99 0.46 -24.50 -16.55
N TYR A 100 0.94 -25.66 -16.97
CA TYR A 100 2.19 -26.24 -16.46
C TYR A 100 3.42 -25.81 -17.27
N ASP A 101 3.23 -25.05 -18.36
CA ASP A 101 4.29 -24.69 -19.31
C ASP A 101 4.92 -23.30 -19.05
N GLY A 102 4.63 -22.70 -17.90
CA GLY A 102 5.17 -21.40 -17.51
C GLY A 102 6.58 -21.50 -16.95
N PRO A 103 7.32 -20.37 -16.92
CA PRO A 103 8.63 -20.35 -16.29
C PRO A 103 8.53 -20.54 -14.77
N ASP A 104 9.54 -21.18 -14.16
CA ASP A 104 9.56 -21.52 -12.73
C ASP A 104 9.32 -20.32 -11.79
N TYR A 105 9.69 -19.12 -12.22
CA TYR A 105 9.46 -17.91 -11.41
C TYR A 105 8.01 -17.38 -11.45
N LEU A 106 7.10 -18.02 -12.20
CA LEU A 106 5.66 -17.71 -12.25
C LEU A 106 4.78 -18.84 -11.67
N ILE A 107 5.36 -19.80 -10.97
CA ILE A 107 4.59 -20.89 -10.38
C ILE A 107 3.66 -20.33 -9.30
N VAL A 108 2.34 -20.55 -9.48
CA VAL A 108 1.30 -20.25 -8.50
C VAL A 108 0.97 -21.46 -7.65
N ARG A 109 0.54 -21.24 -6.42
CA ARG A 109 0.17 -22.30 -5.47
C ARG A 109 -1.13 -21.96 -4.75
N LYS A 110 -1.71 -22.94 -4.07
CA LYS A 110 -2.89 -22.78 -3.22
C LYS A 110 -2.68 -21.63 -2.20
N GLY A 111 -3.70 -20.77 -2.04
CA GLY A 111 -3.67 -19.61 -1.16
C GLY A 111 -3.27 -18.32 -1.87
N ILE A 112 -2.57 -17.44 -1.15
CA ILE A 112 -2.10 -16.15 -1.64
C ILE A 112 -0.88 -16.34 -2.54
N ASN A 113 -0.89 -15.69 -3.70
CA ASN A 113 0.22 -15.58 -4.63
C ASN A 113 0.51 -14.08 -4.84
N LEU A 114 1.72 -13.63 -4.52
CA LEU A 114 2.14 -12.25 -4.57
C LEU A 114 2.97 -12.00 -5.84
N PHE A 115 2.59 -10.99 -6.63
CA PHE A 115 3.24 -10.71 -7.91
C PHE A 115 3.96 -9.36 -7.85
N GLY A 116 5.16 -9.33 -8.38
CA GLY A 116 5.99 -8.14 -8.49
C GLY A 116 7.07 -8.31 -9.57
N ASN A 117 7.85 -7.28 -9.82
CA ASN A 117 8.91 -7.32 -10.84
C ASN A 117 10.28 -7.50 -10.20
N CYS A 118 11.04 -8.50 -10.65
CA CYS A 118 12.40 -8.71 -10.17
C CYS A 118 13.33 -7.56 -10.61
N GLN A 119 13.99 -6.91 -9.65
CA GLN A 119 14.92 -5.79 -9.91
C GLN A 119 16.39 -6.21 -9.94
N ASN A 120 16.72 -7.48 -9.74
CA ASN A 120 18.07 -7.98 -9.81
C ASN A 120 18.55 -8.08 -11.26
N LYS A 121 19.49 -7.24 -11.65
CA LYS A 121 20.03 -7.18 -13.02
C LYS A 121 20.68 -8.50 -13.51
N ASN A 122 21.13 -9.34 -12.58
CA ASN A 122 21.76 -10.62 -12.88
C ASN A 122 20.78 -11.80 -12.91
N CYS A 123 19.48 -11.55 -12.76
CA CYS A 123 18.45 -12.57 -12.72
C CYS A 123 17.84 -12.80 -14.11
N ILE A 124 17.54 -14.06 -14.44
CA ILE A 124 16.81 -14.43 -15.66
C ILE A 124 15.41 -13.79 -15.74
N ALA A 125 14.83 -13.44 -14.58
CA ALA A 125 13.56 -12.75 -14.44
C ALA A 125 13.70 -11.23 -14.31
N TYR A 126 14.86 -10.62 -14.61
CA TYR A 126 15.05 -9.18 -14.49
C TYR A 126 13.98 -8.40 -15.26
N LYS A 127 13.31 -7.46 -14.56
CA LYS A 127 12.18 -6.65 -15.05
C LYS A 127 10.96 -7.44 -15.52
N LYS A 128 10.93 -8.75 -15.30
CA LYS A 128 9.75 -9.57 -15.57
C LYS A 128 8.94 -9.73 -14.30
N GLU A 129 7.63 -9.94 -14.49
CA GLU A 129 6.76 -10.34 -13.41
C GLU A 129 7.20 -11.70 -12.86
N VAL A 130 7.20 -11.81 -11.54
CA VAL A 130 7.49 -13.04 -10.81
C VAL A 130 6.41 -13.26 -9.77
N CYS A 131 6.16 -14.53 -9.43
CA CYS A 131 5.20 -14.92 -8.42
C CYS A 131 5.91 -15.45 -7.18
N HIS A 132 5.64 -14.89 -6.02
CA HIS A 132 6.00 -15.46 -4.73
C HIS A 132 4.77 -16.12 -4.12
N PRO A 133 4.70 -17.47 -4.08
CA PRO A 133 3.59 -18.17 -3.44
C PRO A 133 3.69 -18.03 -1.92
N PHE A 134 2.86 -17.19 -1.32
CA PHE A 134 2.79 -17.03 0.14
C PHE A 134 2.01 -18.17 0.80
N GLY A 135 0.98 -18.69 0.12
CA GLY A 135 0.18 -19.81 0.59
C GLY A 135 -0.99 -19.43 1.47
N ILE A 136 -1.35 -20.32 2.41
CA ILE A 136 -2.41 -20.11 3.38
C ILE A 136 -1.88 -19.31 4.57
N GLY A 137 -2.63 -18.33 5.03
CA GLY A 137 -2.26 -17.47 6.15
C GLY A 137 -2.64 -16.02 5.93
N THR A 138 -2.02 -15.12 6.69
CA THR A 138 -2.25 -13.67 6.61
C THR A 138 -0.95 -12.96 6.23
N PHE A 139 -1.05 -12.15 5.19
CA PHE A 139 0.00 -11.24 4.72
C PHE A 139 -0.41 -9.81 5.07
N ASP A 140 0.44 -9.12 5.82
CA ASP A 140 0.29 -7.69 6.11
C ASP A 140 1.14 -6.89 5.12
N LEU A 141 0.47 -6.17 4.21
CA LEU A 141 1.15 -5.44 3.13
C LEU A 141 2.18 -4.43 3.66
N ILE A 142 1.91 -3.82 4.80
CA ILE A 142 2.77 -2.77 5.34
C ILE A 142 3.92 -3.36 6.16
N GLN A 143 3.63 -4.36 6.99
CA GLN A 143 4.62 -4.95 7.90
C GLN A 143 5.49 -6.00 7.20
N ASP A 144 4.89 -6.84 6.36
CA ASP A 144 5.60 -7.94 5.74
C ASP A 144 6.38 -7.50 4.47
N LEU A 145 5.93 -6.42 3.79
CA LEU A 145 6.64 -5.89 2.62
C LEU A 145 7.78 -4.95 3.04
N ASN A 146 8.70 -5.48 3.82
CA ASN A 146 9.90 -4.77 4.22
C ASN A 146 11.09 -5.73 4.36
N SER A 147 12.31 -5.22 4.16
CA SER A 147 13.54 -6.02 4.09
C SER A 147 13.90 -6.77 5.37
N LYS A 148 13.34 -6.36 6.51
CA LYS A 148 13.58 -6.99 7.81
C LYS A 148 12.55 -8.07 8.14
N SER A 149 11.47 -8.17 7.37
CA SER A 149 10.46 -9.20 7.57
C SER A 149 10.94 -10.53 6.98
N ASN A 150 10.82 -11.61 7.76
CA ASN A 150 11.05 -12.97 7.28
C ASN A 150 9.95 -13.44 6.30
N LYS A 151 8.84 -12.71 6.22
CA LYS A 151 7.73 -12.93 5.29
C LYS A 151 7.83 -12.08 4.02
N CYS A 152 8.88 -11.25 3.90
CA CYS A 152 9.05 -10.41 2.72
C CYS A 152 9.13 -11.28 1.46
N PRO A 153 8.29 -11.02 0.44
CA PRO A 153 8.29 -11.80 -0.79
C PRO A 153 9.64 -11.73 -1.51
N LYS A 154 10.00 -12.83 -2.17
CA LYS A 154 11.26 -12.96 -2.89
C LYS A 154 11.03 -13.45 -4.31
N CYS A 155 11.91 -13.05 -5.20
CA CYS A 155 11.98 -13.63 -6.54
C CYS A 155 12.35 -15.12 -6.46
N PRO A 156 11.55 -16.04 -7.01
CA PRO A 156 11.88 -17.46 -6.93
C PRO A 156 13.17 -17.86 -7.67
N ALA A 157 13.57 -17.09 -8.67
CA ALA A 157 14.75 -17.40 -9.47
C ALA A 157 16.09 -16.92 -8.84
N CYS A 158 16.07 -15.92 -7.95
CA CYS A 158 17.32 -15.34 -7.41
C CYS A 158 17.23 -14.87 -5.95
N GLU A 159 16.12 -15.10 -5.27
CA GLU A 159 15.84 -14.71 -3.88
C GLU A 159 15.94 -13.20 -3.58
N TYR A 160 16.03 -12.36 -4.60
CA TYR A 160 15.99 -10.90 -4.44
C TYR A 160 14.64 -10.47 -3.86
N LEU A 161 14.65 -9.57 -2.87
CA LEU A 161 13.46 -9.11 -2.19
C LEU A 161 12.54 -8.31 -3.13
N LEU A 162 11.26 -8.64 -3.12
CA LEU A 162 10.23 -7.93 -3.86
C LEU A 162 9.59 -6.89 -2.94
N LEU A 163 10.22 -5.73 -2.82
CA LEU A 163 9.76 -4.63 -1.96
C LEU A 163 8.61 -3.82 -2.57
N GLU A 164 8.33 -4.05 -3.84
CA GLU A 164 7.20 -3.47 -4.56
C GLU A 164 6.40 -4.59 -5.22
N LEU A 165 5.14 -4.70 -4.83
CA LEU A 165 4.20 -5.62 -5.43
C LEU A 165 3.31 -4.90 -6.44
N GLU A 166 2.98 -5.58 -7.51
CA GLU A 166 2.01 -5.11 -8.50
C GLU A 166 0.60 -5.53 -8.11
N THR A 167 0.47 -6.79 -7.70
CA THR A 167 -0.81 -7.40 -7.41
C THR A 167 -0.66 -8.66 -6.56
N CYS A 168 -1.79 -9.27 -6.26
CA CYS A 168 -1.87 -10.63 -5.75
C CYS A 168 -2.97 -11.42 -6.46
N GLY A 169 -2.88 -12.73 -6.34
CA GLY A 169 -3.87 -13.68 -6.85
C GLY A 169 -4.13 -14.79 -5.85
N PHE A 170 -5.23 -15.50 -6.04
CA PHE A 170 -5.69 -16.54 -5.13
C PHE A 170 -6.07 -17.80 -5.88
N MET A 171 -5.72 -18.93 -5.30
CA MET A 171 -6.04 -20.25 -5.87
C MET A 171 -6.52 -21.19 -4.77
N LYS A 172 -7.63 -21.89 -4.99
CA LYS A 172 -8.19 -22.93 -4.11
C LYS A 172 -8.25 -22.55 -2.64
N CYS A 173 -8.84 -21.39 -2.31
CA CYS A 173 -8.98 -20.88 -0.94
C CYS A 173 -10.19 -19.95 -0.79
N LYS A 174 -10.55 -19.69 0.47
CA LYS A 174 -11.32 -18.49 0.85
C LYS A 174 -10.32 -17.38 1.08
N TYR A 175 -10.60 -16.17 0.58
CA TYR A 175 -9.72 -15.05 0.81
C TYR A 175 -10.45 -13.77 1.21
N HIS A 176 -9.76 -12.94 1.95
CA HIS A 176 -10.31 -11.73 2.54
C HIS A 176 -9.27 -10.61 2.55
N TYR A 177 -9.66 -9.44 2.06
CA TYR A 177 -8.92 -8.19 2.16
C TYR A 177 -9.57 -7.30 3.18
N VAL A 178 -8.83 -6.88 4.18
CA VAL A 178 -9.29 -5.89 5.16
C VAL A 178 -8.22 -4.82 5.32
N GLY A 179 -8.62 -3.56 5.20
CA GLY A 179 -7.65 -2.50 5.34
C GLY A 179 -8.23 -1.10 5.15
N LYS A 180 -7.31 -0.16 4.96
CA LYS A 180 -7.60 1.24 4.69
C LYS A 180 -6.79 1.71 3.50
N LYS A 181 -7.43 2.40 2.58
CA LYS A 181 -6.83 2.99 1.37
C LYS A 181 -7.10 4.49 1.30
N ILE A 182 -6.25 5.19 0.57
CA ILE A 182 -6.46 6.60 0.24
C ILE A 182 -7.14 6.68 -1.12
N GLU A 183 -8.29 7.32 -1.16
CA GLU A 183 -9.04 7.59 -2.39
C GLU A 183 -9.64 8.99 -2.33
N ASN A 184 -9.32 9.83 -3.34
CA ASN A 184 -9.71 11.25 -3.38
C ASN A 184 -9.35 11.97 -2.07
N ASP A 185 -8.11 11.77 -1.59
CA ASP A 185 -7.54 12.33 -0.35
C ASP A 185 -8.28 11.98 0.95
N LYS A 186 -9.18 11.01 0.89
CA LYS A 186 -9.88 10.49 2.06
C LYS A 186 -9.46 9.05 2.34
N ILE A 187 -9.42 8.70 3.62
CA ILE A 187 -9.22 7.32 4.04
C ILE A 187 -10.55 6.59 3.91
N LYS A 188 -10.56 5.53 3.10
CA LYS A 188 -11.68 4.61 2.95
C LYS A 188 -11.30 3.24 3.50
N THR A 189 -12.25 2.60 4.14
CA THR A 189 -12.14 1.20 4.56
C THR A 189 -12.38 0.29 3.36
N LEU A 190 -11.56 -0.76 3.27
CA LEU A 190 -11.75 -1.88 2.34
C LEU A 190 -12.12 -3.12 3.15
N ASP A 191 -13.17 -3.80 2.72
CA ASP A 191 -13.57 -5.12 3.20
C ASP A 191 -14.10 -5.93 2.02
N TYR A 192 -13.25 -6.80 1.48
CA TYR A 192 -13.58 -7.58 0.29
C TYR A 192 -13.23 -9.04 0.51
N SER A 193 -14.17 -9.94 0.26
CA SER A 193 -13.96 -11.39 0.38
C SER A 193 -14.51 -12.15 -0.80
N ASN A 194 -13.90 -13.30 -1.10
CA ASN A 194 -14.37 -14.22 -2.12
C ASN A 194 -13.88 -15.65 -1.83
N ILE A 195 -14.39 -16.61 -2.60
CA ILE A 195 -14.05 -18.02 -2.53
C ILE A 195 -13.71 -18.53 -3.93
N ILE A 196 -12.58 -19.21 -4.05
CA ILE A 196 -12.20 -19.94 -5.25
C ILE A 196 -11.94 -21.40 -4.91
N SER A 197 -12.73 -22.29 -5.48
CA SER A 197 -12.66 -23.75 -5.22
C SER A 197 -11.85 -24.51 -6.26
N ASP A 198 -11.70 -23.96 -7.46
CA ASP A 198 -11.00 -24.58 -8.56
C ASP A 198 -9.48 -24.50 -8.36
N ASP A 199 -8.75 -25.60 -8.60
CA ASP A 199 -7.30 -25.68 -8.47
C ASP A 199 -6.55 -25.43 -9.79
N HIS A 200 -7.29 -25.14 -10.86
CA HIS A 200 -6.76 -24.73 -12.16
C HIS A 200 -7.10 -23.29 -12.53
N ILE A 201 -7.72 -22.56 -11.61
CA ILE A 201 -8.10 -21.16 -11.80
C ILE A 201 -7.44 -20.29 -10.72
N LEU A 202 -6.81 -19.24 -11.18
CA LEU A 202 -6.29 -18.16 -10.35
C LEU A 202 -7.24 -16.96 -10.45
N ASP A 203 -7.79 -16.49 -9.33
CA ASP A 203 -8.37 -15.17 -9.24
C ASP A 203 -7.23 -14.15 -9.18
N TYR A 204 -7.02 -13.39 -10.25
CA TYR A 204 -5.92 -12.45 -10.40
C TYR A 204 -6.45 -11.01 -10.48
N PHE A 205 -5.93 -10.11 -9.67
CA PHE A 205 -6.33 -8.71 -9.69
C PHE A 205 -5.40 -7.90 -10.59
N GLU A 206 -5.89 -7.48 -11.75
CA GLU A 206 -5.09 -6.71 -12.70
C GLU A 206 -4.78 -5.29 -12.18
N ALA A 207 -3.50 -4.96 -12.10
CA ALA A 207 -3.04 -3.60 -11.77
C ALA A 207 -3.49 -2.54 -12.81
N GLY A 208 -3.73 -2.98 -14.04
CA GLY A 208 -4.14 -2.14 -15.16
C GLY A 208 -3.00 -1.30 -15.73
N SER A 209 -3.22 -0.76 -16.92
CA SER A 209 -2.24 0.13 -17.57
C SER A 209 -1.92 1.32 -16.66
N ASN A 210 -0.63 1.60 -16.46
CA ASN A 210 -0.14 2.66 -15.57
C ASN A 210 -0.67 2.59 -14.12
N GLY A 211 -1.06 1.40 -13.65
CA GLY A 211 -1.53 1.19 -12.29
C GLY A 211 -2.92 1.77 -11.99
N LYS A 212 -3.75 2.01 -13.00
CA LYS A 212 -5.10 2.60 -12.83
C LYS A 212 -6.01 1.84 -11.86
N ASN A 213 -5.80 0.54 -11.72
CA ASN A 213 -6.58 -0.30 -10.82
C ASN A 213 -5.89 -0.49 -9.46
N LYS A 214 -4.77 0.18 -9.19
CA LYS A 214 -4.12 0.18 -7.88
C LYS A 214 -4.72 1.24 -6.97
N SER A 215 -4.62 1.01 -5.67
CA SER A 215 -4.84 2.00 -4.62
C SER A 215 -3.65 2.09 -3.70
N LEU A 216 -3.52 3.23 -3.05
CA LEU A 216 -2.52 3.46 -2.01
C LEU A 216 -3.09 3.01 -0.67
N PHE A 217 -2.62 1.86 -0.19
CA PHE A 217 -3.03 1.29 1.09
C PHE A 217 -2.13 1.80 2.22
N VAL A 218 -2.75 2.18 3.31
CA VAL A 218 -2.10 2.58 4.57
C VAL A 218 -2.18 1.47 5.61
N GLU A 219 -3.16 0.60 5.48
CA GLU A 219 -3.32 -0.65 6.20
C GLU A 219 -3.90 -1.65 5.22
N LEU A 220 -3.33 -2.83 5.11
CA LEU A 220 -3.95 -3.92 4.35
C LEU A 220 -3.47 -5.27 4.86
N LYS A 221 -4.41 -6.08 5.31
CA LYS A 221 -4.22 -7.49 5.60
C LYS A 221 -4.96 -8.32 4.57
N ILE A 222 -4.25 -9.26 4.00
CA ILE A 222 -4.77 -10.22 3.02
C ILE A 222 -4.70 -11.59 3.67
N THR A 223 -5.84 -12.22 3.86
CA THR A 223 -5.91 -13.54 4.50
C THR A 223 -6.41 -14.57 3.52
N ALA A 224 -5.76 -15.73 3.45
CA ALA A 224 -6.28 -16.92 2.79
C ALA A 224 -6.44 -18.05 3.80
N SER A 225 -7.55 -18.75 3.70
CA SER A 225 -7.87 -19.92 4.52
C SER A 225 -8.29 -21.12 3.65
N ASN A 226 -8.24 -22.32 4.22
CA ASN A 226 -8.73 -23.50 3.54
C ASN A 226 -10.24 -23.38 3.25
N LEU A 227 -10.67 -24.10 2.22
CA LEU A 227 -12.09 -24.28 1.87
C LEU A 227 -12.82 -25.09 2.93
#